data_8a03fdd5b39e9846be063dc4761ad71c
#
_entry.id   8a03fdd5b39e9846be063dc4761ad71c
#
_cell.length_a   1.000
_cell.length_b   1.000
_cell.length_c   1.000
_cell.angle_alpha   90.00
_cell.angle_beta   90.00
_cell.angle_gamma   90.00
#
_symmetry.space_group_name_H-M   'P 1'
#
loop_
_entity.id
_entity.type
_entity.pdbx_description
1 polymer ?
#
loop_
_entity_poly.entity_id
_entity_poly.type
_entity_poly.pdbx_seq_one_letter_code
_entity_poly.pdbx_strand_id
1 'polypeptide(L)'
;MIYTYAILLAPAPSNSPLGITGKQIQYLQSDRLIAVIEKDIDVEALNHLPEQALMQAIVQHDRLICELFSDRTLLPLRFGTAFVSIDALETYLKEENEKLSASLQRLDGYAEFLITGSAIAPKSEAATNLKGKDYLLAKRSQYLQQEEWRSQLQQEVLDYRQTLISNLSSEIDAEIYKPEFQHVETQGSEDVRVYALLPRSQVESLQQATRSWEQQHSHWQIAWSQALPPYHFLS
;
A
#
# COMPACT_ATOMS: atom_id res chain seq x y z
N MET A 1 -13.34 16.70 -19.36
CA MET A 1 -13.20 16.75 -17.88
C MET A 1 -11.75 17.06 -17.49
N ILE A 2 -11.51 17.41 -16.24
CA ILE A 2 -10.17 17.66 -15.70
C ILE A 2 -9.78 16.44 -14.86
N TYR A 3 -8.97 15.59 -15.41
CA TYR A 3 -8.46 14.42 -14.71
C TYR A 3 -7.42 14.85 -13.69
N THR A 4 -7.51 14.31 -12.47
CA THR A 4 -6.67 14.75 -11.35
C THR A 4 -5.96 13.56 -10.74
N TYR A 5 -4.62 13.63 -10.67
CA TYR A 5 -3.75 12.55 -10.17
C TYR A 5 -3.49 12.64 -8.69
N ALA A 6 -3.17 13.84 -8.21
CA ALA A 6 -2.76 14.07 -6.84
C ALA A 6 -2.93 15.54 -6.44
N ILE A 7 -2.88 15.77 -5.12
CA ILE A 7 -2.81 17.11 -4.53
C ILE A 7 -1.52 17.21 -3.72
N LEU A 8 -0.83 18.33 -3.82
CA LEU A 8 0.43 18.60 -3.12
C LEU A 8 0.51 20.05 -2.64
N LEU A 9 1.47 20.37 -1.78
CA LEU A 9 1.74 21.76 -1.36
C LEU A 9 2.61 22.48 -2.38
N ALA A 10 2.37 23.79 -2.54
CA ALA A 10 3.23 24.67 -3.31
C ALA A 10 4.67 24.70 -2.75
N PRO A 11 5.69 24.94 -3.59
CA PRO A 11 5.63 25.24 -5.02
C PRO A 11 5.47 24.00 -5.90
N ALA A 12 5.02 24.19 -7.15
CA ALA A 12 4.91 23.11 -8.13
C ALA A 12 6.28 22.45 -8.38
N PRO A 13 6.32 21.13 -8.69
CA PRO A 13 7.52 20.46 -9.19
C PRO A 13 8.07 21.14 -10.44
N SER A 14 9.39 21.11 -10.63
CA SER A 14 10.02 21.62 -11.85
C SER A 14 9.86 20.71 -13.06
N ASN A 15 9.62 19.41 -12.83
CA ASN A 15 9.35 18.40 -13.84
C ASN A 15 7.86 18.27 -14.11
N SER A 16 7.51 17.91 -15.34
CA SER A 16 6.12 17.61 -15.74
C SER A 16 6.11 16.26 -16.45
N PRO A 17 5.97 15.16 -15.70
CA PRO A 17 5.93 13.82 -16.27
C PRO A 17 4.75 13.63 -17.24
N LEU A 18 4.75 12.52 -17.96
CA LEU A 18 3.69 12.19 -18.91
C LEU A 18 2.51 11.56 -18.20
N GLY A 19 1.30 12.07 -18.49
CA GLY A 19 0.04 11.51 -18.01
C GLY A 19 -0.41 10.27 -18.79
N ILE A 20 -1.63 9.83 -18.50
CA ILE A 20 -2.22 8.61 -19.11
C ILE A 20 -2.45 8.71 -20.62
N THR A 21 -2.55 9.92 -21.16
CA THR A 21 -2.65 10.13 -22.62
C THR A 21 -1.31 10.30 -23.32
N GLY A 22 -0.19 10.23 -22.57
CA GLY A 22 1.15 10.49 -23.09
C GLY A 22 1.48 11.98 -23.27
N LYS A 23 0.61 12.89 -22.83
CA LYS A 23 0.86 14.34 -22.77
C LYS A 23 1.48 14.71 -21.44
N GLN A 24 2.19 15.82 -21.39
CA GLN A 24 2.68 16.39 -20.12
C GLN A 24 1.51 16.82 -19.24
N ILE A 25 1.61 16.49 -17.95
CA ILE A 25 0.67 16.98 -16.94
C ILE A 25 0.81 18.50 -16.74
N GLN A 26 -0.19 19.09 -16.11
CA GLN A 26 -0.23 20.49 -15.74
C GLN A 26 -0.42 20.60 -14.21
N TYR A 27 0.01 21.72 -13.68
CA TYR A 27 -0.16 22.05 -12.27
C TYR A 27 -1.14 23.21 -12.14
N LEU A 28 -2.27 22.97 -11.44
CA LEU A 28 -3.25 23.98 -11.11
C LEU A 28 -3.05 24.41 -9.66
N GLN A 29 -2.59 25.63 -9.46
CA GLN A 29 -2.38 26.17 -8.12
C GLN A 29 -3.62 26.91 -7.63
N SER A 30 -4.06 26.60 -6.42
CA SER A 30 -5.08 27.32 -5.67
C SER A 30 -4.56 27.55 -4.26
N ASP A 31 -4.23 28.80 -3.94
CA ASP A 31 -3.57 29.18 -2.69
C ASP A 31 -2.26 28.38 -2.46
N ARG A 32 -2.18 27.64 -1.35
CA ARG A 32 -1.02 26.78 -1.02
C ARG A 32 -1.09 25.37 -1.61
N LEU A 33 -2.21 24.99 -2.19
CA LEU A 33 -2.42 23.67 -2.79
C LEU A 33 -2.18 23.70 -4.29
N ILE A 34 -1.72 22.57 -4.80
CA ILE A 34 -1.53 22.31 -6.22
C ILE A 34 -2.21 20.99 -6.56
N ALA A 35 -3.09 21.01 -7.56
CA ALA A 35 -3.61 19.81 -8.19
C ALA A 35 -2.76 19.45 -9.40
N VAL A 36 -2.39 18.19 -9.50
CA VAL A 36 -1.71 17.59 -10.65
C VAL A 36 -2.78 17.10 -11.61
N ILE A 37 -2.87 17.72 -12.79
CA ILE A 37 -3.99 17.51 -13.70
C ILE A 37 -3.58 17.17 -15.14
N GLU A 38 -4.50 16.56 -15.85
CA GLU A 38 -4.48 16.41 -17.29
C GLU A 38 -5.85 16.81 -17.86
N LYS A 39 -5.84 17.69 -18.85
CA LYS A 39 -7.06 18.22 -19.48
C LYS A 39 -7.53 17.34 -20.61
N ASP A 40 -8.80 17.52 -20.98
CA ASP A 40 -9.41 16.91 -22.17
C ASP A 40 -9.43 15.38 -22.16
N ILE A 41 -9.50 14.78 -20.95
CA ILE A 41 -9.69 13.35 -20.80
C ILE A 41 -11.18 13.03 -20.73
N ASP A 42 -11.60 12.11 -21.58
CA ASP A 42 -12.90 11.47 -21.48
C ASP A 42 -12.83 10.29 -20.51
N VAL A 43 -13.26 10.53 -19.26
CA VAL A 43 -13.22 9.53 -18.20
C VAL A 43 -14.23 8.40 -18.45
N GLU A 44 -15.35 8.67 -19.12
CA GLU A 44 -16.30 7.62 -19.49
C GLU A 44 -15.67 6.68 -20.52
N ALA A 45 -14.94 7.24 -21.50
CA ALA A 45 -14.22 6.44 -22.47
C ALA A 45 -13.12 5.57 -21.82
N LEU A 46 -12.47 6.03 -20.73
CA LEU A 46 -11.51 5.20 -19.99
C LEU A 46 -12.13 3.92 -19.43
N ASN A 47 -13.37 3.97 -18.94
CA ASN A 47 -14.07 2.82 -18.39
C ASN A 47 -14.49 1.79 -19.46
N HIS A 48 -14.49 2.20 -20.74
CA HIS A 48 -14.83 1.36 -21.88
C HIS A 48 -13.60 0.88 -22.68
N LEU A 49 -12.38 1.17 -22.17
CA LEU A 49 -11.16 0.68 -22.81
C LEU A 49 -11.09 -0.86 -22.77
N PRO A 50 -10.49 -1.49 -23.78
CA PRO A 50 -10.09 -2.89 -23.69
C PRO A 50 -9.23 -3.12 -22.44
N GLU A 51 -9.36 -4.30 -21.79
CA GLU A 51 -8.70 -4.64 -20.53
C GLU A 51 -7.19 -4.30 -20.52
N GLN A 52 -6.49 -4.63 -21.60
CA GLN A 52 -5.06 -4.34 -21.72
C GLN A 52 -4.77 -2.83 -21.74
N ALA A 53 -5.57 -2.04 -22.43
CA ALA A 53 -5.39 -0.58 -22.49
C ALA A 53 -5.77 0.09 -21.15
N LEU A 54 -6.82 -0.40 -20.49
CA LEU A 54 -7.20 0.05 -19.15
C LEU A 54 -6.09 -0.23 -18.15
N MET A 55 -5.52 -1.44 -18.16
CA MET A 55 -4.40 -1.79 -17.29
C MET A 55 -3.17 -0.90 -17.53
N GLN A 56 -2.85 -0.60 -18.80
CA GLN A 56 -1.77 0.32 -19.12
C GLN A 56 -2.02 1.74 -18.57
N ALA A 57 -3.26 2.24 -18.67
CA ALA A 57 -3.63 3.55 -18.14
C ALA A 57 -3.53 3.58 -16.60
N ILE A 58 -3.98 2.53 -15.92
CA ILE A 58 -3.86 2.40 -14.45
C ILE A 58 -2.38 2.40 -14.03
N VAL A 59 -1.54 1.60 -14.69
CA VAL A 59 -0.11 1.53 -14.40
C VAL A 59 0.59 2.88 -14.66
N GLN A 60 0.22 3.58 -15.74
CA GLN A 60 0.78 4.91 -16.03
C GLN A 60 0.35 5.95 -15.01
N HIS A 61 -0.91 5.91 -14.55
CA HIS A 61 -1.41 6.77 -13.48
C HIS A 61 -0.59 6.57 -12.18
N ASP A 62 -0.44 5.32 -11.75
CA ASP A 62 0.29 4.98 -10.52
C ASP A 62 1.78 5.34 -10.64
N ARG A 63 2.40 5.05 -11.78
CA ARG A 63 3.80 5.40 -12.06
C ARG A 63 4.05 6.90 -11.93
N LEU A 64 3.15 7.74 -12.49
CA LEU A 64 3.25 9.18 -12.40
C LEU A 64 3.18 9.66 -10.93
N ILE A 65 2.24 9.13 -10.16
CA ILE A 65 2.09 9.47 -8.75
C ILE A 65 3.33 9.03 -7.97
N CYS A 66 3.86 7.83 -8.19
CA CYS A 66 5.08 7.34 -7.54
C CYS A 66 6.30 8.19 -7.92
N GLU A 67 6.42 8.62 -9.19
CA GLU A 67 7.51 9.52 -9.64
C GLU A 67 7.47 10.86 -8.89
N LEU A 68 6.30 11.48 -8.77
CA LEU A 68 6.15 12.73 -8.03
C LEU A 68 6.37 12.54 -6.52
N PHE A 69 5.97 11.39 -5.98
CA PHE A 69 6.11 11.07 -4.55
C PHE A 69 7.57 10.81 -4.14
N SER A 70 8.46 10.48 -5.08
CA SER A 70 9.89 10.31 -4.78
C SER A 70 10.52 11.56 -4.18
N ASP A 71 10.07 12.73 -4.63
CA ASP A 71 10.66 14.02 -4.30
C ASP A 71 9.88 14.82 -3.26
N ARG A 72 8.59 14.51 -3.07
CA ARG A 72 7.72 15.29 -2.18
C ARG A 72 6.49 14.53 -1.70
N THR A 73 5.93 15.00 -0.60
CA THR A 73 4.66 14.51 -0.07
C THR A 73 3.50 14.94 -0.96
N LEU A 74 2.59 14.01 -1.24
CA LEU A 74 1.37 14.26 -1.98
C LEU A 74 0.21 13.41 -1.45
N LEU A 75 -1.02 13.82 -1.73
CA LEU A 75 -2.24 13.04 -1.53
C LEU A 75 -2.61 12.41 -2.88
N PRO A 76 -2.41 11.09 -3.06
CA PRO A 76 -2.77 10.42 -4.30
C PRO A 76 -4.29 10.36 -4.45
N LEU A 77 -4.79 10.58 -5.65
CA LEU A 77 -6.20 10.37 -5.97
C LEU A 77 -6.37 9.04 -6.72
N ARG A 78 -7.55 8.45 -6.59
CA ARG A 78 -7.85 7.17 -7.23
C ARG A 78 -7.89 7.34 -8.75
N PHE A 79 -7.49 6.31 -9.48
CA PHE A 79 -7.66 6.25 -10.94
C PHE A 79 -9.11 6.57 -11.32
N GLY A 80 -9.29 7.42 -12.33
CA GLY A 80 -10.61 7.86 -12.77
C GLY A 80 -11.15 9.11 -12.05
N THR A 81 -10.42 9.68 -11.06
CA THR A 81 -10.85 10.91 -10.41
C THR A 81 -10.76 12.10 -11.36
N ALA A 82 -11.90 12.76 -11.59
CA ALA A 82 -11.97 13.93 -12.46
C ALA A 82 -13.01 14.93 -12.00
N PHE A 83 -12.78 16.18 -12.33
CA PHE A 83 -13.70 17.30 -12.10
C PHE A 83 -14.33 17.75 -13.42
N VAL A 84 -15.55 18.24 -13.35
CA VAL A 84 -16.31 18.69 -14.55
C VAL A 84 -15.67 19.90 -15.22
N SER A 85 -14.99 20.78 -14.45
CA SER A 85 -14.31 21.98 -14.93
C SER A 85 -13.15 22.37 -14.01
N ILE A 86 -12.32 23.30 -14.45
CA ILE A 86 -11.27 23.94 -13.63
C ILE A 86 -11.91 24.67 -12.43
N ASP A 87 -12.99 25.41 -12.64
CA ASP A 87 -13.68 26.14 -11.59
C ASP A 87 -14.21 25.23 -10.48
N ALA A 88 -14.72 24.04 -10.85
CA ALA A 88 -15.16 23.04 -9.88
C ALA A 88 -13.98 22.49 -9.06
N LEU A 89 -12.83 22.23 -9.70
CA LEU A 89 -11.62 21.82 -8.99
C LEU A 89 -11.07 22.92 -8.07
N GLU A 90 -11.03 24.17 -8.55
CA GLU A 90 -10.60 25.30 -7.71
C GLU A 90 -11.52 25.51 -6.50
N THR A 91 -12.83 25.36 -6.70
CA THR A 91 -13.81 25.46 -5.61
C THR A 91 -13.54 24.38 -4.56
N TYR A 92 -13.38 23.12 -5.00
CA TYR A 92 -13.02 22.02 -4.13
C TYR A 92 -11.72 22.26 -3.35
N LEU A 93 -10.65 22.72 -4.03
CA LEU A 93 -9.38 23.02 -3.37
C LEU A 93 -9.50 24.14 -2.34
N LYS A 94 -10.36 25.13 -2.57
CA LYS A 94 -10.62 26.23 -1.61
C LYS A 94 -11.43 25.75 -0.40
N GLU A 95 -12.49 24.98 -0.64
CA GLU A 95 -13.36 24.45 0.42
C GLU A 95 -12.64 23.47 1.33
N GLU A 96 -11.81 22.58 0.76
CA GLU A 96 -11.07 21.54 1.50
C GLU A 96 -9.64 21.99 1.87
N ASN A 97 -9.26 23.26 1.70
CA ASN A 97 -7.87 23.73 1.85
C ASN A 97 -7.25 23.35 3.19
N GLU A 98 -7.96 23.61 4.29
CA GLU A 98 -7.44 23.34 5.64
C GLU A 98 -7.22 21.84 5.87
N LYS A 99 -8.20 21.02 5.49
CA LYS A 99 -8.16 19.56 5.65
C LYS A 99 -7.06 18.93 4.80
N LEU A 100 -6.97 19.30 3.53
CA LEU A 100 -5.95 18.77 2.61
C LEU A 100 -4.55 19.21 3.04
N SER A 101 -4.38 20.46 3.46
CA SER A 101 -3.09 20.97 3.96
C SER A 101 -2.67 20.27 5.25
N ALA A 102 -3.59 20.05 6.20
CA ALA A 102 -3.31 19.31 7.42
C ALA A 102 -2.91 17.85 7.12
N SER A 103 -3.61 17.19 6.18
CA SER A 103 -3.26 15.82 5.76
C SER A 103 -1.87 15.76 5.12
N LEU A 104 -1.51 16.71 4.24
CA LEU A 104 -0.19 16.80 3.64
C LEU A 104 0.91 17.02 4.68
N GLN A 105 0.67 17.90 5.66
CA GLN A 105 1.61 18.14 6.76
C GLN A 105 1.78 16.90 7.65
N ARG A 106 0.68 16.21 7.98
CA ARG A 106 0.73 14.96 8.77
C ARG A 106 1.53 13.86 8.09
N LEU A 107 1.45 13.77 6.76
CA LEU A 107 2.11 12.74 5.96
C LEU A 107 3.53 13.14 5.53
N ASP A 108 3.98 14.34 5.88
CA ASP A 108 5.31 14.80 5.48
C ASP A 108 6.42 13.96 6.13
N GLY A 109 7.37 13.50 5.32
CA GLY A 109 8.42 12.59 5.74
C GLY A 109 8.00 11.13 5.94
N TYR A 110 6.71 10.79 5.72
CA TYR A 110 6.19 9.43 5.79
C TYR A 110 6.03 8.81 4.40
N ALA A 111 6.01 7.48 4.37
CA ALA A 111 5.63 6.71 3.19
C ALA A 111 4.85 5.46 3.61
N GLU A 112 3.99 5.00 2.73
CA GLU A 112 3.34 3.71 2.88
C GLU A 112 4.27 2.61 2.41
N PHE A 113 4.29 1.49 3.12
CA PHE A 113 5.00 0.28 2.74
C PHE A 113 4.05 -0.91 2.76
N LEU A 114 4.07 -1.70 1.69
CA LEU A 114 3.48 -3.02 1.70
C LEU A 114 4.54 -4.01 2.19
N ILE A 115 4.27 -4.62 3.33
CA ILE A 115 5.07 -5.69 3.91
C ILE A 115 4.31 -7.00 3.66
N THR A 116 4.93 -7.93 2.96
CA THR A 116 4.36 -9.25 2.69
C THR A 116 5.16 -10.31 3.44
N GLY A 117 4.47 -11.18 4.16
CA GLY A 117 5.05 -12.32 4.83
C GLY A 117 4.48 -13.61 4.25
N SER A 118 5.34 -14.55 3.85
CA SER A 118 4.94 -15.88 3.40
C SER A 118 5.51 -16.93 4.35
N ALA A 119 4.63 -17.72 4.98
CA ALA A 119 5.04 -18.81 5.86
C ALA A 119 5.06 -20.14 5.14
N ILE A 120 6.20 -20.83 5.21
CA ILE A 120 6.39 -22.16 4.63
C ILE A 120 5.91 -23.20 5.64
N ALA A 121 4.79 -23.85 5.34
CA ALA A 121 4.28 -24.92 6.20
C ALA A 121 5.27 -26.11 6.29
N PRO A 122 5.44 -26.72 7.47
CA PRO A 122 6.23 -27.94 7.60
C PRO A 122 5.62 -29.03 6.70
N LYS A 123 6.49 -29.78 6.01
CA LYS A 123 6.05 -30.88 5.15
C LYS A 123 5.28 -31.89 5.99
N SER A 124 3.96 -31.98 5.77
CA SER A 124 3.16 -33.06 6.32
C SER A 124 3.46 -34.34 5.56
N GLU A 125 3.81 -35.40 6.25
CA GLU A 125 3.91 -36.74 5.63
C GLU A 125 2.51 -37.13 5.13
N ALA A 126 2.39 -37.28 3.82
CA ALA A 126 1.12 -37.65 3.21
C ALA A 126 0.71 -39.04 3.65
N ALA A 127 -0.50 -39.21 4.14
CA ALA A 127 -1.12 -40.49 4.51
C ALA A 127 -1.47 -41.34 3.27
N THR A 128 -0.55 -41.46 2.32
CA THR A 128 -0.81 -41.97 0.96
C THR A 128 -1.06 -43.49 0.88
N ASN A 129 -0.77 -44.25 1.95
CA ASN A 129 -0.94 -45.72 1.93
C ASN A 129 -1.86 -46.26 3.05
N LEU A 130 -2.50 -45.42 3.84
CA LEU A 130 -3.38 -45.82 4.93
C LEU A 130 -4.80 -46.08 4.42
N LYS A 131 -5.51 -47.05 5.00
CA LYS A 131 -6.90 -47.40 4.66
C LYS A 131 -7.77 -47.47 5.92
N GLY A 132 -9.07 -47.20 5.76
CA GLY A 132 -10.04 -47.35 6.83
C GLY A 132 -9.80 -46.44 8.04
N LYS A 133 -9.82 -46.99 9.24
CA LYS A 133 -9.71 -46.26 10.50
C LYS A 133 -8.39 -45.49 10.64
N ASP A 134 -7.31 -46.07 10.17
CA ASP A 134 -5.97 -45.44 10.26
C ASP A 134 -5.85 -44.24 9.34
N TYR A 135 -6.47 -44.27 8.18
CA TYR A 135 -6.60 -43.11 7.29
C TYR A 135 -7.37 -41.96 7.95
N LEU A 136 -8.49 -42.26 8.62
CA LEU A 136 -9.30 -41.23 9.30
C LEU A 136 -8.55 -40.63 10.49
N LEU A 137 -7.81 -41.42 11.25
CA LEU A 137 -6.99 -40.94 12.35
C LEU A 137 -5.85 -40.06 11.85
N ALA A 138 -5.16 -40.45 10.79
CA ALA A 138 -4.10 -39.63 10.18
C ALA A 138 -4.65 -38.30 9.64
N LYS A 139 -5.80 -38.35 8.96
CA LYS A 139 -6.43 -37.13 8.45
C LYS A 139 -6.87 -36.18 9.56
N ARG A 140 -7.40 -36.71 10.66
CA ARG A 140 -7.74 -35.91 11.84
C ARG A 140 -6.48 -35.28 12.47
N SER A 141 -5.39 -36.04 12.59
CA SER A 141 -4.12 -35.53 13.10
C SER A 141 -3.55 -34.41 12.22
N GLN A 142 -3.60 -34.57 10.88
CA GLN A 142 -3.20 -33.53 9.94
C GLN A 142 -4.04 -32.26 10.11
N TYR A 143 -5.35 -32.40 10.26
CA TYR A 143 -6.24 -31.25 10.49
C TYR A 143 -5.89 -30.49 11.77
N LEU A 144 -5.68 -31.20 12.89
CA LEU A 144 -5.29 -30.59 14.16
C LEU A 144 -3.92 -29.88 14.06
N GLN A 145 -2.95 -30.52 13.41
CA GLN A 145 -1.63 -29.91 13.15
C GLN A 145 -1.74 -28.64 12.30
N GLN A 146 -2.63 -28.63 11.30
CA GLN A 146 -2.85 -27.45 10.47
C GLN A 146 -3.51 -26.30 11.26
N GLU A 147 -4.45 -26.63 12.16
CA GLU A 147 -5.09 -25.65 13.05
C GLU A 147 -4.09 -25.05 14.05
N GLU A 148 -3.26 -25.90 14.68
CA GLU A 148 -2.18 -25.47 15.56
C GLU A 148 -1.18 -24.56 14.83
N TRP A 149 -0.78 -24.95 13.62
CA TRP A 149 0.11 -24.16 12.77
C TRP A 149 -0.48 -22.79 12.45
N ARG A 150 -1.75 -22.71 12.05
CA ARG A 150 -2.44 -21.42 11.81
C ARG A 150 -2.48 -20.54 13.05
N SER A 151 -2.80 -21.10 14.20
CA SER A 151 -2.79 -20.36 15.47
C SER A 151 -1.41 -19.83 15.81
N GLN A 152 -0.36 -20.61 15.56
CA GLN A 152 1.02 -20.20 15.74
C GLN A 152 1.37 -19.02 14.80
N LEU A 153 1.05 -19.12 13.51
CA LEU A 153 1.29 -18.05 12.54
C LEU A 153 0.58 -16.75 12.92
N GLN A 154 -0.66 -16.82 13.39
CA GLN A 154 -1.39 -15.63 13.87
C GLN A 154 -0.68 -14.96 15.05
N GLN A 155 -0.18 -15.75 15.99
CA GLN A 155 0.58 -15.21 17.13
C GLN A 155 1.89 -14.59 16.69
N GLU A 156 2.61 -15.21 15.76
CA GLU A 156 3.88 -14.70 15.23
C GLU A 156 3.69 -13.40 14.43
N VAL A 157 2.58 -13.25 13.71
CA VAL A 157 2.23 -11.97 13.05
C VAL A 157 2.01 -10.85 14.08
N LEU A 158 1.37 -11.15 15.21
CA LEU A 158 1.21 -10.19 16.31
C LEU A 158 2.55 -9.83 16.95
N ASP A 159 3.44 -10.80 17.14
CA ASP A 159 4.79 -10.59 17.63
C ASP A 159 5.63 -9.74 16.67
N TYR A 160 5.56 -10.03 15.38
CA TYR A 160 6.21 -9.21 14.36
C TYR A 160 5.72 -7.76 14.37
N ARG A 161 4.40 -7.57 14.45
CA ARG A 161 3.83 -6.23 14.60
C ARG A 161 4.38 -5.51 15.83
N GLN A 162 4.45 -6.19 16.99
CA GLN A 162 5.01 -5.61 18.20
C GLN A 162 6.49 -5.26 18.03
N THR A 163 7.24 -6.10 17.31
CA THR A 163 8.64 -5.85 16.97
C THR A 163 8.79 -4.58 16.14
N LEU A 164 7.96 -4.37 15.13
CA LEU A 164 7.97 -3.12 14.35
C LEU A 164 7.67 -1.90 15.24
N ILE A 165 6.61 -1.96 16.05
CA ILE A 165 6.22 -0.85 16.93
C ILE A 165 7.32 -0.51 17.93
N SER A 166 7.93 -1.50 18.57
CA SER A 166 8.97 -1.29 19.59
C SER A 166 10.28 -0.72 19.03
N ASN A 167 10.50 -0.86 17.72
CA ASN A 167 11.66 -0.28 17.01
C ASN A 167 11.38 1.10 16.41
N LEU A 168 10.14 1.60 16.50
CA LEU A 168 9.83 2.98 16.18
C LEU A 168 10.30 3.89 17.33
N SER A 169 10.76 5.10 16.99
CA SER A 169 11.12 6.05 18.05
C SER A 169 9.89 6.45 18.86
N SER A 170 10.08 6.72 20.16
CA SER A 170 9.02 7.07 21.09
C SER A 170 8.27 8.39 20.77
N GLU A 171 8.77 9.18 19.84
CA GLU A 171 8.17 10.44 19.38
C GLU A 171 7.13 10.24 18.26
N ILE A 172 6.98 9.01 17.78
CA ILE A 172 6.01 8.70 16.72
C ILE A 172 4.69 8.38 17.35
N ASP A 173 3.67 9.15 16.99
CA ASP A 173 2.30 8.96 17.45
C ASP A 173 1.80 7.57 17.04
N ALA A 174 1.51 6.71 17.99
CA ALA A 174 1.07 5.33 17.74
C ALA A 174 -0.25 5.25 16.94
N GLU A 175 -1.01 6.35 16.88
CA GLU A 175 -2.24 6.46 16.08
C GLU A 175 -1.97 6.50 14.57
N ILE A 176 -0.77 6.91 14.13
CA ILE A 176 -0.38 6.96 12.71
C ILE A 176 -0.13 5.55 12.16
N TYR A 177 0.24 4.61 13.04
CA TYR A 177 0.51 3.24 12.68
C TYR A 177 -0.76 2.37 12.76
N LYS A 178 -1.47 2.22 11.64
CA LYS A 178 -2.58 1.27 11.49
C LYS A 178 -2.18 0.18 10.49
N PRO A 179 -1.67 -0.98 10.95
CA PRO A 179 -1.48 -2.11 10.06
C PRO A 179 -2.85 -2.67 9.65
N GLU A 180 -3.18 -2.63 8.39
CA GLU A 180 -4.30 -3.39 7.85
C GLU A 180 -3.81 -4.80 7.50
N PHE A 181 -4.31 -5.81 8.21
CA PHE A 181 -4.03 -7.21 7.92
C PHE A 181 -5.02 -7.71 6.86
N GLN A 182 -4.54 -7.96 5.66
CA GLN A 182 -5.30 -8.72 4.66
C GLN A 182 -4.77 -10.15 4.62
N HIS A 183 -5.61 -11.09 5.02
CA HIS A 183 -5.30 -12.51 4.91
C HIS A 183 -5.61 -12.98 3.49
N VAL A 184 -4.60 -13.40 2.74
CA VAL A 184 -4.75 -13.98 1.40
C VAL A 184 -4.29 -15.43 1.46
N GLU A 185 -5.24 -16.36 1.35
CA GLU A 185 -4.91 -17.79 1.23
C GLU A 185 -4.47 -18.09 -0.22
N THR A 186 -3.19 -18.39 -0.41
CA THR A 186 -2.69 -19.03 -1.63
C THR A 186 -2.46 -20.52 -1.39
N GLN A 187 -2.57 -21.33 -2.45
CA GLN A 187 -2.45 -22.79 -2.34
C GLN A 187 -1.10 -23.20 -1.72
N GLY A 188 -1.12 -23.60 -0.44
CA GLY A 188 0.01 -24.20 0.28
C GLY A 188 0.94 -23.25 1.03
N SER A 189 0.72 -21.94 0.97
CA SER A 189 1.36 -20.93 1.84
C SER A 189 0.29 -20.03 2.45
N GLU A 190 0.49 -19.60 3.69
CA GLU A 190 -0.30 -18.55 4.27
C GLU A 190 0.45 -17.22 4.07
N ASP A 191 -0.08 -16.37 3.18
CA ASP A 191 0.49 -15.06 2.90
C ASP A 191 -0.22 -14.00 3.74
N VAL A 192 0.56 -13.16 4.39
CA VAL A 192 0.08 -12.01 5.17
C VAL A 192 0.54 -10.74 4.49
N ARG A 193 -0.37 -9.76 4.35
CA ARG A 193 -0.07 -8.44 3.82
C ARG A 193 -0.36 -7.38 4.87
N VAL A 194 0.60 -6.51 5.09
CA VAL A 194 0.49 -5.39 6.03
C VAL A 194 0.82 -4.11 5.29
N TYR A 195 -0.11 -3.16 5.28
CA TYR A 195 0.21 -1.79 4.88
C TYR A 195 0.58 -1.00 6.12
N ALA A 196 1.73 -0.35 6.07
CA ALA A 196 2.25 0.42 7.19
C ALA A 196 2.65 1.83 6.73
N LEU A 197 2.16 2.86 7.41
CA LEU A 197 2.64 4.24 7.23
C LEU A 197 3.81 4.45 8.18
N LEU A 198 5.00 4.65 7.63
CA LEU A 198 6.25 4.71 8.38
C LEU A 198 7.06 5.95 8.01
N PRO A 199 7.79 6.55 8.98
CA PRO A 199 8.76 7.59 8.67
C PRO A 199 9.84 7.05 7.75
N ARG A 200 10.12 7.73 6.65
CA ARG A 200 11.18 7.35 5.70
C ARG A 200 12.54 7.22 6.37
N SER A 201 12.82 8.05 7.38
CA SER A 201 14.08 8.05 8.13
C SER A 201 14.31 6.81 8.99
N GLN A 202 13.26 6.03 9.32
CA GLN A 202 13.36 4.85 10.18
C GLN A 202 13.25 3.52 9.44
N VAL A 203 13.02 3.55 8.14
CA VAL A 203 12.77 2.33 7.34
C VAL A 203 13.95 1.37 7.39
N GLU A 204 15.17 1.86 7.31
CA GLU A 204 16.37 1.01 7.34
C GLU A 204 16.51 0.25 8.66
N SER A 205 16.28 0.91 9.80
CA SER A 205 16.31 0.28 11.12
C SER A 205 15.20 -0.76 11.28
N LEU A 206 13.99 -0.47 10.76
CA LEU A 206 12.86 -1.41 10.79
C LEU A 206 13.10 -2.62 9.89
N GLN A 207 13.70 -2.45 8.72
CA GLN A 207 14.11 -3.56 7.87
C GLN A 207 15.20 -4.42 8.54
N GLN A 208 16.10 -3.83 9.30
CA GLN A 208 17.09 -4.58 10.06
C GLN A 208 16.43 -5.39 11.21
N ALA A 209 15.48 -4.79 11.92
CA ALA A 209 14.67 -5.49 12.93
C ALA A 209 13.90 -6.67 12.31
N THR A 210 13.33 -6.46 11.10
CA THR A 210 12.68 -7.53 10.32
C THR A 210 13.62 -8.70 10.04
N ARG A 211 14.83 -8.44 9.57
CA ARG A 211 15.82 -9.50 9.29
C ARG A 211 16.21 -10.26 10.55
N SER A 212 16.33 -9.57 11.69
CA SER A 212 16.61 -10.21 12.98
C SER A 212 15.46 -11.09 13.43
N TRP A 213 14.23 -10.67 13.19
CA TRP A 213 13.02 -11.44 13.49
C TRP A 213 12.91 -12.69 12.59
N GLU A 214 13.16 -12.56 11.27
CA GLU A 214 13.19 -13.70 10.33
C GLU A 214 14.23 -14.77 10.72
N GLN A 215 15.38 -14.37 11.24
CA GLN A 215 16.39 -15.33 11.71
C GLN A 215 15.89 -16.20 12.87
N GLN A 216 14.99 -15.66 13.71
CA GLN A 216 14.37 -16.38 14.80
C GLN A 216 13.17 -17.23 14.35
N HIS A 217 12.53 -16.82 13.24
CA HIS A 217 11.34 -17.43 12.65
C HIS A 217 11.64 -17.89 11.21
N SER A 218 12.56 -18.83 11.07
CA SER A 218 13.15 -19.22 9.78
C SER A 218 12.17 -19.81 8.75
N HIS A 219 10.94 -20.10 9.15
CA HIS A 219 9.85 -20.52 8.24
C HIS A 219 9.13 -19.35 7.59
N TRP A 220 9.41 -18.09 8.01
CA TRP A 220 8.90 -16.89 7.38
C TRP A 220 9.86 -16.35 6.33
N GLN A 221 9.29 -15.82 5.25
CA GLN A 221 9.96 -14.95 4.29
C GLN A 221 9.22 -13.63 4.24
N ILE A 222 9.91 -12.54 4.57
CA ILE A 222 9.31 -11.20 4.61
C ILE A 222 9.92 -10.32 3.52
N ALA A 223 9.06 -9.70 2.73
CA ALA A 223 9.46 -8.75 1.69
C ALA A 223 8.81 -7.39 1.92
N TRP A 224 9.55 -6.33 1.67
CA TRP A 224 9.11 -4.94 1.73
C TRP A 224 9.01 -4.36 0.33
N SER A 225 7.94 -3.62 0.05
CA SER A 225 7.87 -2.80 -1.15
C SER A 225 8.87 -1.63 -1.09
N GLN A 226 9.02 -0.96 -2.21
CA GLN A 226 9.55 0.41 -2.21
C GLN A 226 8.57 1.34 -1.48
N ALA A 227 9.02 2.57 -1.15
CA ALA A 227 8.15 3.61 -0.60
C ALA A 227 7.02 3.92 -1.57
N LEU A 228 5.79 3.78 -1.10
CA LEU A 228 4.56 4.02 -1.87
C LEU A 228 3.87 5.30 -1.37
N PRO A 229 3.12 5.99 -2.25
CA PRO A 229 2.20 7.03 -1.84
C PRO A 229 1.16 6.49 -0.83
N PRO A 230 0.70 7.31 0.14
CA PRO A 230 -0.09 6.83 1.27
C PRO A 230 -1.57 6.60 0.93
N TYR A 231 -1.87 5.69 -0.01
CA TYR A 231 -3.23 5.42 -0.48
C TYR A 231 -4.19 4.94 0.62
N HIS A 232 -3.70 4.17 1.60
CA HIS A 232 -4.50 3.59 2.68
C HIS A 232 -4.64 4.51 3.89
N PHE A 233 -3.93 5.65 3.94
CA PHE A 233 -3.82 6.51 5.12
C PHE A 233 -4.26 7.95 4.88
N LEU A 234 -5.19 8.17 3.95
CA LEU A 234 -5.69 9.50 3.57
C LEU A 234 -6.81 10.03 4.47
N SER A 235 -7.33 9.24 5.38
CA SER A 235 -8.44 9.60 6.29
C SER A 235 -7.96 10.24 7.58
#